data_113365287d16fcef1f257825efa4604d
#
_entry.id   113365287d16fcef1f257825efa4604d
#
_cell.length_a   1.000
_cell.length_b   1.000
_cell.length_c   1.000
_cell.angle_alpha   90.00
_cell.angle_beta   90.00
_cell.angle_gamma   90.00
#
_symmetry.space_group_name_H-M   'P 1'
#
loop_
_entity.id
_entity.type
_entity.pdbx_description
1 polymer ?
#
loop_
_entity_poly.entity_id
_entity_poly.type
_entity_poly.pdbx_seq_one_letter_code
_entity_poly.pdbx_strand_id
1 'polypeptide(L)'
;MSHSGPLILIVDDNLDAREMYGMYLEHEGFRWAEAVNGHEALTRARTDRPALILMDATMPRMDGWEAVRRLKEDPDTQHIPLIMLTAHAFQEHRERAAHVGADAFLAKPVLPDQLAAEIRRVLNI
;
A
#
# COMPACT_ATOMS: atom_id res chain seq x y z
N MET A 1 13.03 -4.95 20.11
CA MET A 1 12.15 -4.89 18.92
C MET A 1 10.82 -4.29 19.29
N SER A 2 10.42 -3.28 18.59
CA SER A 2 9.12 -2.65 18.83
C SER A 2 8.06 -3.31 17.95
N HIS A 3 6.97 -3.78 18.55
CA HIS A 3 5.79 -4.25 17.83
C HIS A 3 4.63 -3.28 17.98
N SER A 4 4.94 -2.04 18.37
CA SER A 4 3.93 -1.02 18.65
C SER A 4 3.80 0.02 17.54
N GLY A 5 4.59 -0.09 16.48
CA GLY A 5 4.50 0.84 15.37
C GLY A 5 3.22 0.66 14.55
N PRO A 6 2.90 1.64 13.68
CA PRO A 6 1.75 1.50 12.80
C PRO A 6 1.84 0.26 11.92
N LEU A 7 0.71 -0.40 11.70
CA LEU A 7 0.64 -1.60 10.87
C LEU A 7 0.43 -1.19 9.41
N ILE A 8 1.33 -1.63 8.55
CA ILE A 8 1.26 -1.36 7.11
C ILE A 8 0.90 -2.67 6.39
N LEU A 9 -0.15 -2.65 5.59
CA LEU A 9 -0.52 -3.80 4.77
C LEU A 9 0.18 -3.67 3.42
N ILE A 10 1.06 -4.62 3.10
CA ILE A 10 1.78 -4.66 1.82
C ILE A 10 1.02 -5.58 0.88
N VAL A 11 0.55 -5.06 -0.24
CA VAL A 11 -0.18 -5.83 -1.25
C VAL A 11 0.66 -5.90 -2.52
N ASP A 12 1.19 -7.07 -2.80
CA ASP A 12 2.04 -7.34 -3.96
C ASP A 12 2.02 -8.84 -4.23
N ASP A 13 1.95 -9.25 -5.50
CA ASP A 13 1.92 -10.66 -5.87
C ASP A 13 3.30 -11.32 -5.83
N ASN A 14 4.36 -10.53 -5.69
CA ASN A 14 5.74 -11.01 -5.67
C ASN A 14 6.24 -11.16 -4.23
N LEU A 15 6.62 -12.38 -3.84
CA LEU A 15 7.11 -12.67 -2.50
C LEU A 15 8.35 -11.85 -2.14
N ASP A 16 9.31 -11.78 -3.07
CA ASP A 16 10.56 -11.06 -2.82
C ASP A 16 10.30 -9.57 -2.57
N ALA A 17 9.37 -8.99 -3.32
CA ALA A 17 9.00 -7.59 -3.14
C ALA A 17 8.35 -7.37 -1.77
N ARG A 18 7.43 -8.25 -1.37
CA ARG A 18 6.78 -8.15 -0.05
C ARG A 18 7.80 -8.22 1.08
N GLU A 19 8.72 -9.18 0.99
CA GLU A 19 9.76 -9.32 2.02
C GLU A 19 10.69 -8.11 2.05
N MET A 20 11.08 -7.60 0.90
CA MET A 20 11.94 -6.44 0.80
C MET A 20 11.29 -5.21 1.45
N TYR A 21 10.05 -4.91 1.09
CA TYR A 21 9.34 -3.78 1.69
C TYR A 21 9.10 -4.00 3.18
N GLY A 22 8.79 -5.24 3.58
CA GLY A 22 8.63 -5.58 4.99
C GLY A 22 9.88 -5.29 5.80
N MET A 23 11.05 -5.65 5.28
CA MET A 23 12.34 -5.37 5.92
C MET A 23 12.59 -3.87 6.03
N TYR A 24 12.29 -3.11 4.98
CA TYR A 24 12.42 -1.65 4.99
C TYR A 24 11.56 -1.05 6.10
N LEU A 25 10.30 -1.52 6.18
CA LEU A 25 9.35 -0.99 7.17
C LEU A 25 9.75 -1.34 8.60
N GLU A 26 10.20 -2.58 8.83
CA GLU A 26 10.67 -2.98 10.15
C GLU A 26 11.84 -2.13 10.62
N HIS A 27 12.79 -1.87 9.72
CA HIS A 27 13.94 -1.02 10.01
C HIS A 27 13.51 0.39 10.44
N GLU A 28 12.40 0.87 9.90
CA GLU A 28 11.88 2.22 10.18
C GLU A 28 10.86 2.25 11.32
N GLY A 29 10.66 1.12 12.01
CA GLY A 29 9.80 1.07 13.18
C GLY A 29 8.33 0.75 12.91
N PHE A 30 8.00 0.35 11.69
CA PHE A 30 6.63 -0.06 11.35
C PHE A 30 6.44 -1.56 11.54
N ARG A 31 5.20 -1.96 11.78
CA ARG A 31 4.79 -3.37 11.67
C ARG A 31 4.24 -3.57 10.26
N TRP A 32 4.20 -4.79 9.78
CA TRP A 32 3.66 -5.07 8.46
C TRP A 32 2.92 -6.39 8.42
N ALA A 33 1.93 -6.45 7.54
CA ALA A 33 1.20 -7.64 7.15
C ALA A 33 1.20 -7.69 5.63
N GLU A 34 0.83 -8.80 5.04
CA GLU A 34 0.92 -8.94 3.59
C GLU A 34 -0.37 -9.52 3.00
N ALA A 35 -0.61 -9.16 1.75
CA ALA A 35 -1.66 -9.72 0.91
C ALA A 35 -1.06 -9.98 -0.48
N VAL A 36 -1.45 -11.08 -1.10
CA VAL A 36 -0.83 -11.51 -2.36
C VAL A 36 -1.60 -11.08 -3.60
N ASN A 37 -2.81 -10.54 -3.41
CA ASN A 37 -3.64 -10.06 -4.51
C ASN A 37 -4.70 -9.10 -3.97
N GLY A 38 -5.51 -8.55 -4.89
CA GLY A 38 -6.55 -7.59 -4.53
C GLY A 38 -7.65 -8.16 -3.65
N HIS A 39 -8.04 -9.42 -3.86
CA HIS A 39 -9.07 -10.06 -3.05
C HIS A 39 -8.60 -10.22 -1.61
N GLU A 40 -7.38 -10.69 -1.42
CA GLU A 40 -6.80 -10.83 -0.09
C GLU A 40 -6.62 -9.48 0.58
N ALA A 41 -6.29 -8.44 -0.19
CA ALA A 41 -6.18 -7.09 0.33
C ALA A 41 -7.50 -6.60 0.93
N LEU A 42 -8.62 -6.85 0.25
CA LEU A 42 -9.94 -6.48 0.76
C LEU A 42 -10.24 -7.17 2.08
N THR A 43 -9.97 -8.47 2.16
CA THR A 43 -10.19 -9.26 3.37
C THR A 43 -9.30 -8.78 4.51
N ARG A 44 -7.99 -8.63 4.23
CA ARG A 44 -7.02 -8.21 5.24
C ARG A 44 -7.27 -6.79 5.76
N ALA A 45 -7.68 -5.89 4.89
CA ALA A 45 -7.99 -4.53 5.30
C ALA A 45 -9.13 -4.50 6.33
N ARG A 46 -10.12 -5.37 6.16
CA ARG A 46 -11.23 -5.45 7.11
C ARG A 46 -10.83 -6.12 8.42
N THR A 47 -10.05 -7.21 8.35
CA THR A 47 -9.70 -7.99 9.54
C THR A 47 -8.56 -7.39 10.34
N ASP A 48 -7.52 -6.90 9.66
CA ASP A 48 -6.30 -6.42 10.31
C ASP A 48 -6.34 -4.93 10.63
N ARG A 49 -7.22 -4.18 9.97
CA ARG A 49 -7.38 -2.74 10.14
C ARG A 49 -6.05 -2.00 10.14
N PRO A 50 -5.28 -2.09 9.04
CA PRO A 50 -3.96 -1.45 8.98
C PRO A 50 -4.08 0.06 9.05
N ALA A 51 -3.00 0.70 9.48
CA ALA A 51 -2.91 2.16 9.50
C ALA A 51 -2.76 2.72 8.07
N LEU A 52 -2.20 1.92 7.15
CA LEU A 52 -1.97 2.32 5.77
C LEU A 52 -1.84 1.08 4.90
N ILE A 53 -2.27 1.18 3.65
CA ILE A 53 -2.12 0.12 2.64
C ILE A 53 -1.12 0.57 1.60
N LEU A 54 -0.13 -0.30 1.33
CA LEU A 54 0.86 -0.09 0.28
C LEU A 54 0.48 -1.04 -0.86
N MET A 55 0.01 -0.52 -1.99
CA MET A 55 -0.62 -1.28 -3.05
C MET A 55 0.20 -1.28 -4.34
N ASP A 56 0.59 -2.47 -4.81
CA ASP A 56 1.16 -2.61 -6.14
C ASP A 56 0.06 -2.39 -7.18
N ALA A 57 0.33 -1.53 -8.17
CA ALA A 57 -0.63 -1.21 -9.22
C ALA A 57 -0.89 -2.37 -10.18
N THR A 58 0.13 -3.23 -10.39
CA THR A 58 0.04 -4.32 -11.39
C THR A 58 0.05 -5.68 -10.71
N MET A 59 -1.10 -6.35 -10.69
CA MET A 59 -1.24 -7.68 -10.14
C MET A 59 -2.21 -8.49 -11.00
N PRO A 60 -2.07 -9.85 -11.04
CA PRO A 60 -3.01 -10.67 -11.77
C PRO A 60 -4.40 -10.69 -11.14
N ARG A 61 -5.42 -11.04 -11.92
CA ARG A 61 -6.83 -11.15 -11.54
C ARG A 61 -7.43 -9.81 -11.19
N MET A 62 -7.41 -9.42 -9.91
CA MET A 62 -7.82 -8.09 -9.51
C MET A 62 -6.56 -7.23 -9.38
N ASP A 63 -6.35 -6.32 -10.32
CA ASP A 63 -5.20 -5.43 -10.29
C ASP A 63 -5.32 -4.40 -9.16
N GLY A 64 -4.21 -3.67 -8.93
CA GLY A 64 -4.18 -2.69 -7.84
C GLY A 64 -5.21 -1.58 -8.00
N TRP A 65 -5.49 -1.15 -9.23
CA TRP A 65 -6.46 -0.10 -9.50
C TRP A 65 -7.87 -0.50 -9.05
N GLU A 66 -8.29 -1.71 -9.42
CA GLU A 66 -9.59 -2.25 -9.03
C GLU A 66 -9.69 -2.44 -7.52
N ALA A 67 -8.61 -2.93 -6.91
CA ALA A 67 -8.57 -3.13 -5.46
C ALA A 67 -8.72 -1.80 -4.71
N VAL A 68 -8.03 -0.75 -5.15
CA VAL A 68 -8.13 0.58 -4.54
C VAL A 68 -9.55 1.12 -4.67
N ARG A 69 -10.14 0.99 -5.85
CA ARG A 69 -11.51 1.45 -6.08
C ARG A 69 -12.47 0.78 -5.09
N ARG A 70 -12.37 -0.54 -4.94
CA ARG A 70 -13.23 -1.28 -4.03
C ARG A 70 -12.99 -0.92 -2.56
N LEU A 71 -11.74 -0.75 -2.16
CA LEU A 71 -11.40 -0.33 -0.80
C LEU A 71 -11.97 1.04 -0.48
N LYS A 72 -11.93 1.97 -1.43
CA LYS A 72 -12.41 3.34 -1.23
C LYS A 72 -13.92 3.47 -1.33
N GLU A 73 -14.60 2.49 -1.91
CA GLU A 73 -16.06 2.43 -1.95
C GLU A 73 -16.68 1.74 -0.74
N ASP A 74 -15.89 0.95 0.00
CA ASP A 74 -16.37 0.18 1.15
C ASP A 74 -16.30 1.05 2.42
N PRO A 75 -17.43 1.27 3.11
CA PRO A 75 -17.43 2.06 4.35
C PRO A 75 -16.49 1.54 5.43
N ASP A 76 -16.20 0.24 5.44
CA ASP A 76 -15.32 -0.36 6.45
C ASP A 76 -13.84 -0.08 6.20
N THR A 77 -13.46 0.27 4.96
CA THR A 77 -12.06 0.42 4.56
C THR A 77 -11.74 1.77 3.91
N GLN A 78 -12.74 2.55 3.53
CA GLN A 78 -12.53 3.80 2.78
C GLN A 78 -11.65 4.81 3.52
N HIS A 79 -11.61 4.76 4.83
CA HIS A 79 -10.84 5.69 5.65
C HIS A 79 -9.36 5.34 5.75
N ILE A 80 -8.96 4.13 5.31
CA ILE A 80 -7.57 3.69 5.41
C ILE A 80 -6.74 4.39 4.34
N PRO A 81 -5.69 5.15 4.73
CA PRO A 81 -4.79 5.77 3.75
C PRO A 81 -4.13 4.74 2.86
N LEU A 82 -3.92 5.09 1.60
CA LEU A 82 -3.42 4.15 0.61
C LEU A 82 -2.39 4.80 -0.31
N ILE A 83 -1.25 4.14 -0.46
CA ILE A 83 -0.18 4.55 -1.37
C ILE A 83 -0.09 3.53 -2.50
N MET A 84 -0.18 4.00 -3.75
CA MET A 84 0.02 3.14 -4.92
C MET A 84 1.50 3.12 -5.30
N LEU A 85 2.00 1.92 -5.64
CA LEU A 85 3.34 1.74 -6.22
C LEU A 85 3.18 1.25 -7.65
N THR A 86 3.92 1.85 -8.58
CA THR A 86 3.85 1.45 -9.99
C THR A 86 5.21 1.57 -10.66
N ALA A 87 5.47 0.68 -11.63
CA ALA A 87 6.66 0.76 -12.47
C ALA A 87 6.54 1.88 -13.53
N HIS A 88 5.35 2.45 -13.69
CA HIS A 88 5.07 3.48 -14.71
C HIS A 88 4.66 4.79 -14.05
N ALA A 89 5.58 5.77 -14.04
CA ALA A 89 5.38 7.05 -13.36
C ALA A 89 4.88 8.15 -14.29
N PHE A 90 4.09 7.79 -15.31
CA PHE A 90 3.54 8.75 -16.26
C PHE A 90 2.38 9.53 -15.64
N GLN A 91 2.16 10.72 -16.19
CA GLN A 91 1.09 11.61 -15.74
C GLN A 91 -0.27 10.92 -15.70
N GLU A 92 -0.60 10.13 -16.71
CA GLU A 92 -1.87 9.42 -16.79
C GLU A 92 -2.06 8.43 -15.64
N HIS A 93 -0.98 7.80 -15.17
CA HIS A 93 -1.05 6.88 -14.02
C HIS A 93 -1.28 7.64 -12.73
N ARG A 94 -0.69 8.82 -12.59
CA ARG A 94 -0.91 9.68 -11.43
C ARG A 94 -2.35 10.17 -11.37
N GLU A 95 -2.90 10.56 -12.51
CA GLU A 95 -4.29 10.99 -12.62
C GLU A 95 -5.24 9.84 -12.29
N ARG A 96 -4.92 8.64 -12.77
CA ARG A 96 -5.71 7.45 -12.48
C ARG A 96 -5.68 7.12 -10.99
N ALA A 97 -4.52 7.22 -10.34
CA ALA A 97 -4.38 6.98 -8.91
C ALA A 97 -5.26 7.95 -8.10
N ALA A 98 -5.24 9.23 -8.46
CA ALA A 98 -6.08 10.24 -7.82
C ALA A 98 -7.57 9.95 -8.04
N HIS A 99 -7.93 9.55 -9.26
CA HIS A 99 -9.31 9.26 -9.62
C HIS A 99 -9.90 8.09 -8.81
N VAL A 100 -9.11 7.03 -8.56
CA VAL A 100 -9.59 5.90 -7.77
C VAL A 100 -9.52 6.14 -6.27
N GLY A 101 -8.94 7.27 -5.84
CA GLY A 101 -8.94 7.68 -4.44
C GLY A 101 -7.68 7.32 -3.66
N ALA A 102 -6.57 7.02 -4.34
CA ALA A 102 -5.29 6.81 -3.68
C ALA A 102 -4.82 8.11 -3.02
N ASP A 103 -4.22 8.00 -1.83
CA ASP A 103 -3.74 9.16 -1.09
C ASP A 103 -2.36 9.61 -1.54
N ALA A 104 -1.58 8.70 -2.13
CA ALA A 104 -0.26 9.00 -2.66
C ALA A 104 0.11 7.99 -3.75
N PHE A 105 1.13 8.32 -4.51
CA PHE A 105 1.59 7.55 -5.66
C PHE A 105 3.11 7.61 -5.70
N LEU A 106 3.76 6.45 -5.74
CA LEU A 106 5.22 6.35 -5.84
C LEU A 106 5.61 5.48 -7.04
N ALA A 107 6.68 5.88 -7.70
CA ALA A 107 7.24 5.13 -8.83
C ALA A 107 8.27 4.12 -8.33
N LYS A 108 8.25 2.91 -8.89
CA LYS A 108 9.28 1.91 -8.67
C LYS A 108 10.49 2.20 -9.56
N PRO A 109 11.70 1.92 -9.12
CA PRO A 109 12.06 1.40 -7.79
C PRO A 109 11.99 2.52 -6.74
N VAL A 110 11.48 2.20 -5.56
CA VAL A 110 11.41 3.15 -4.46
C VAL A 110 12.49 2.82 -3.43
N LEU A 111 13.22 3.84 -2.99
CA LEU A 111 14.26 3.67 -1.97
C LEU A 111 13.62 3.57 -0.58
N PRO A 112 14.26 2.86 0.37
CA PRO A 112 13.71 2.70 1.72
C PRO A 112 13.37 4.03 2.39
N ASP A 113 14.27 5.01 2.34
CA ASP A 113 14.06 6.32 2.95
C ASP A 113 12.90 7.06 2.32
N GLN A 114 12.78 6.95 1.01
CA GLN A 114 11.70 7.59 0.24
C GLN A 114 10.35 7.00 0.61
N LEU A 115 10.28 5.67 0.73
CA LEU A 115 9.07 4.98 1.12
C LEU A 115 8.64 5.35 2.53
N ALA A 116 9.58 5.31 3.48
CA ALA A 116 9.30 5.65 4.87
C ALA A 116 8.85 7.10 5.02
N ALA A 117 9.51 8.02 4.31
CA ALA A 117 9.15 9.44 4.35
C ALA A 117 7.72 9.67 3.84
N GLU A 118 7.33 9.00 2.75
CA GLU A 118 6.00 9.15 2.19
C GLU A 118 4.93 8.56 3.12
N ILE A 119 5.21 7.43 3.73
CA ILE A 119 4.29 6.83 4.70
C ILE A 119 4.07 7.78 5.88
N ARG A 120 5.16 8.34 6.42
CA ARG A 120 5.05 9.28 7.54
C ARG A 120 4.28 10.54 7.15
N ARG A 121 4.50 11.04 5.95
CA ARG A 121 3.78 12.21 5.44
C ARG A 121 2.27 11.92 5.38
N VAL A 122 1.89 10.79 4.81
CA VAL A 122 0.49 10.41 4.66
C VAL A 122 -0.17 10.16 6.02
N LEU A 123 0.55 9.54 6.95
CA LEU A 123 0.05 9.27 8.31
C LEU A 123 0.19 10.47 9.25
N ASN A 124 0.88 11.51 8.83
CA ASN A 124 1.09 12.72 9.62
C ASN A 124 1.83 12.44 10.94
N ILE A 125 2.92 11.69 10.82
CA ILE A 125 3.73 11.32 12.00
C ILE A 125 5.21 11.65 11.82
#